data_4d13bbd51f540a2c299eb9d0c5436e64
#
_entry.id   4d13bbd51f540a2c299eb9d0c5436e64
#
_cell.length_a   1.000
_cell.length_b   1.000
_cell.length_c   1.000
_cell.angle_alpha   90.00
_cell.angle_beta   90.00
_cell.angle_gamma   90.00
#
_symmetry.space_group_name_H-M   'P 1'
#
loop_
_entity.id
_entity.type
_entity.pdbx_description
1 polymer ?
#
loop_
_entity_poly.entity_id
_entity_poly.type
_entity_poly.pdbx_seq_one_letter_code
_entity_poly.pdbx_strand_id
1 'polypeptide(L)'
;TCPAAGPIRGSNPCSEYMFLDDTACNLASLNLIQFREEGLDGPEGIKRFDTDAFEHATRLWTVVLEISVMMAQFPSKEIARLSYDYRTLGLGFANIGGLLMTAGIPYDSDEGRAICGAIAALMTGVAYKTSAEMAGHLGAFPDYERNSEHMLRVMRNHGRAAHGIANGYEGLSVDPVPLDHASLPDKRLSARAKTAWTDAVELGKKNGYRNAQVSVIAPTGTIGLVMDCDTTGIE
;
A
#
# COMPACT_ATOMS: atom_id res chain seq x y z
N THR A 1 4.47 12.84 1.66
CA THR A 1 4.15 12.78 3.11
C THR A 1 5.00 13.74 3.94
N CYS A 2 6.28 13.98 3.58
CA CYS A 2 7.23 14.72 4.41
C CYS A 2 7.86 15.95 3.71
N PRO A 3 7.08 16.93 3.21
CA PRO A 3 7.62 18.08 2.49
C PRO A 3 8.44 19.03 3.37
N ALA A 4 8.22 19.05 4.69
CA ALA A 4 9.03 19.85 5.61
C ALA A 4 10.47 19.33 5.74
N ALA A 5 10.73 18.09 5.34
CA ALA A 5 12.06 17.49 5.36
C ALA A 5 12.90 17.84 4.12
N GLY A 6 12.25 18.06 2.98
CA GLY A 6 12.91 18.40 1.73
C GLY A 6 12.11 17.98 0.50
N PRO A 7 12.56 18.36 -0.69
CA PRO A 7 11.94 17.96 -1.95
C PRO A 7 12.29 16.54 -2.33
N ILE A 8 11.39 15.86 -3.02
CA ILE A 8 11.68 14.62 -3.75
C ILE A 8 12.39 15.01 -5.04
N ARG A 9 13.63 14.54 -5.24
CA ARG A 9 14.45 14.91 -6.42
C ARG A 9 14.46 13.85 -7.51
N GLY A 10 14.12 12.62 -7.16
CA GLY A 10 14.09 11.48 -8.08
C GLY A 10 13.37 10.29 -7.49
N SER A 11 13.41 9.19 -8.19
CA SER A 11 12.89 7.89 -7.76
C SER A 11 14.02 6.87 -7.69
N ASN A 12 13.74 5.69 -7.15
CA ASN A 12 14.57 4.51 -7.38
C ASN A 12 14.52 4.10 -8.87
N PRO A 13 15.37 3.15 -9.34
CA PRO A 13 15.47 2.81 -10.76
C PRO A 13 14.16 2.40 -11.43
N CYS A 14 13.30 1.71 -10.72
CA CYS A 14 12.02 1.22 -11.25
C CYS A 14 10.84 2.17 -11.01
N SER A 15 11.08 3.34 -10.40
CA SER A 15 10.13 4.44 -10.19
C SER A 15 8.95 4.13 -9.25
N GLU A 16 8.99 3.04 -8.50
CA GLU A 16 7.95 2.72 -7.51
C GLU A 16 8.14 3.43 -6.16
N TYR A 17 9.36 3.88 -5.84
CA TYR A 17 9.66 4.57 -4.60
C TYR A 17 10.07 6.02 -4.84
N MET A 18 9.21 6.95 -4.41
CA MET A 18 9.40 8.38 -4.52
C MET A 18 9.44 9.01 -3.14
N PHE A 19 10.65 9.23 -2.63
CA PHE A 19 10.86 9.80 -1.30
C PHE A 19 12.12 10.67 -1.26
N LEU A 20 12.60 11.00 -0.06
CA LEU A 20 13.80 11.82 0.13
C LEU A 20 15.06 11.06 -0.26
N ASP A 21 16.07 11.80 -0.71
CA ASP A 21 17.40 11.26 -0.96
C ASP A 21 17.96 10.59 0.31
N ASP A 22 18.88 9.66 0.12
CA ASP A 22 19.56 8.93 1.22
C ASP A 22 18.59 8.18 2.16
N THR A 23 17.42 7.79 1.67
CA THR A 23 16.51 6.90 2.37
C THR A 23 16.45 5.54 1.68
N ALA A 24 16.17 4.49 2.42
CA ALA A 24 16.01 3.14 1.90
C ALA A 24 14.54 2.69 1.96
N CYS A 25 14.16 1.84 1.02
CA CYS A 25 12.86 1.18 0.98
C CYS A 25 13.05 -0.33 1.14
N ASN A 26 12.57 -0.88 2.24
CA ASN A 26 12.53 -2.33 2.43
C ASN A 26 11.34 -2.91 1.68
N LEU A 27 11.58 -3.88 0.82
CA LEU A 27 10.60 -4.40 -0.11
C LEU A 27 10.06 -5.77 0.29
N ALA A 28 8.77 -5.96 0.13
CA ALA A 28 8.10 -7.25 0.10
C ALA A 28 6.89 -7.18 -0.86
N SER A 29 6.57 -8.30 -1.50
CA SER A 29 5.40 -8.40 -2.38
C SER A 29 4.59 -9.64 -2.06
N LEU A 30 3.26 -9.51 -2.05
CA LEU A 30 2.32 -10.61 -1.88
C LEU A 30 1.88 -11.13 -3.25
N ASN A 31 1.93 -12.45 -3.46
CA ASN A 31 1.39 -13.08 -4.67
C ASN A 31 -0.14 -13.17 -4.55
N LEU A 32 -0.87 -12.37 -5.33
CA LEU A 32 -2.32 -12.22 -5.21
C LEU A 32 -3.11 -13.50 -5.47
N ILE A 33 -2.62 -14.39 -6.32
CA ILE A 33 -3.32 -15.64 -6.65
C ILE A 33 -3.45 -16.57 -5.42
N GLN A 34 -2.58 -16.41 -4.42
CA GLN A 34 -2.63 -17.19 -3.17
C GLN A 34 -3.80 -16.80 -2.26
N PHE A 35 -4.47 -15.67 -2.56
CA PHE A 35 -5.65 -15.18 -1.83
C PHE A 35 -6.96 -15.43 -2.57
N ARG A 36 -6.93 -16.30 -3.59
CA ARG A 36 -8.14 -16.79 -4.24
C ARG A 36 -8.76 -17.89 -3.39
N GLU A 37 -10.06 -17.79 -3.06
CA GLU A 37 -10.74 -18.87 -2.34
C GLU A 37 -10.78 -20.14 -3.20
N GLU A 38 -10.49 -21.30 -2.59
CA GLU A 38 -10.47 -22.60 -3.27
C GLU A 38 -11.85 -23.00 -3.81
N GLY A 39 -11.85 -23.75 -4.92
CA GLY A 39 -13.06 -24.32 -5.51
C GLY A 39 -13.81 -23.39 -6.47
N LEU A 40 -13.23 -22.27 -6.86
CA LEU A 40 -13.85 -21.34 -7.78
C LEU A 40 -12.99 -21.17 -9.02
N ASP A 41 -13.22 -22.01 -10.01
CA ASP A 41 -12.67 -21.85 -11.35
C ASP A 41 -13.56 -20.92 -12.16
N GLY A 42 -12.94 -19.91 -12.80
CA GLY A 42 -13.64 -18.99 -13.69
C GLY A 42 -14.09 -17.65 -13.05
N PRO A 43 -15.01 -16.93 -13.69
CA PRO A 43 -15.35 -15.53 -13.35
C PRO A 43 -15.85 -15.31 -11.92
N GLU A 44 -16.34 -16.35 -11.27
CA GLU A 44 -16.81 -16.27 -9.89
C GLU A 44 -15.67 -16.28 -8.86
N GLY A 45 -14.47 -16.74 -9.24
CA GLY A 45 -13.33 -16.86 -8.34
C GLY A 45 -12.89 -15.54 -7.72
N ILE A 46 -12.98 -14.44 -8.47
CA ILE A 46 -12.64 -13.11 -7.94
C ILE A 46 -13.71 -12.53 -7.02
N LYS A 47 -14.95 -12.96 -7.14
CA LYS A 47 -16.02 -12.54 -6.23
C LYS A 47 -15.79 -13.02 -4.80
N ARG A 48 -14.82 -13.92 -4.62
CA ARG A 48 -14.43 -14.51 -3.34
C ARG A 48 -12.92 -14.42 -3.13
N PHE A 49 -12.41 -13.22 -3.22
CA PHE A 49 -11.05 -12.93 -2.78
C PHE A 49 -10.96 -13.09 -1.26
N ASP A 50 -10.01 -13.87 -0.76
CA ASP A 50 -9.80 -14.05 0.68
C ASP A 50 -9.27 -12.77 1.31
N THR A 51 -10.19 -11.87 1.56
CA THR A 51 -9.93 -10.54 2.09
C THR A 51 -9.35 -10.61 3.49
N ASP A 52 -9.77 -11.58 4.32
CA ASP A 52 -9.27 -11.72 5.70
C ASP A 52 -7.83 -12.21 5.72
N ALA A 53 -7.49 -13.22 4.93
CA ALA A 53 -6.12 -13.71 4.81
C ALA A 53 -5.20 -12.61 4.23
N PHE A 54 -5.68 -11.83 3.23
CA PHE A 54 -4.93 -10.74 2.64
C PHE A 54 -4.66 -9.59 3.63
N GLU A 55 -5.66 -9.21 4.43
CA GLU A 55 -5.49 -8.22 5.50
C GLU A 55 -4.50 -8.71 6.56
N HIS A 56 -4.63 -9.97 6.97
CA HIS A 56 -3.70 -10.58 7.94
C HIS A 56 -2.27 -10.58 7.42
N ALA A 57 -2.06 -11.02 6.18
CA ALA A 57 -0.75 -11.03 5.54
C ALA A 57 -0.18 -9.60 5.40
N THR A 58 -1.00 -8.64 4.99
CA THR A 58 -0.60 -7.22 4.90
C THR A 58 -0.16 -6.69 6.26
N ARG A 59 -0.93 -6.93 7.31
CA ARG A 59 -0.58 -6.54 8.67
C ARG A 59 0.74 -7.18 9.12
N LEU A 60 0.87 -8.48 8.93
CA LEU A 60 2.07 -9.23 9.33
C LEU A 60 3.32 -8.70 8.62
N TRP A 61 3.26 -8.53 7.29
CA TRP A 61 4.39 -8.04 6.51
C TRP A 61 4.73 -6.58 6.81
N THR A 62 3.75 -5.74 7.15
CA THR A 62 4.02 -4.37 7.63
C THR A 62 4.87 -4.40 8.91
N VAL A 63 4.54 -5.28 9.86
CA VAL A 63 5.33 -5.46 11.09
C VAL A 63 6.72 -6.04 10.78
N VAL A 64 6.82 -7.05 9.91
CA VAL A 64 8.11 -7.65 9.51
C VAL A 64 9.03 -6.62 8.87
N LEU A 65 8.50 -5.80 7.95
CA LEU A 65 9.27 -4.74 7.30
C LEU A 65 9.70 -3.66 8.29
N GLU A 66 8.86 -3.29 9.26
CA GLU A 66 9.24 -2.36 10.33
C GLU A 66 10.37 -2.90 11.20
N ILE A 67 10.33 -4.19 11.55
CA ILE A 67 11.42 -4.85 12.27
C ILE A 67 12.71 -4.82 11.43
N SER A 68 12.61 -5.05 10.13
CA SER A 68 13.77 -5.06 9.23
C SER A 68 14.45 -3.70 9.13
N VAL A 69 13.73 -2.58 9.24
CA VAL A 69 14.33 -1.23 9.33
C VAL A 69 15.27 -1.13 10.52
N MET A 70 14.90 -1.72 11.67
CA MET A 70 15.71 -1.71 12.89
C MET A 70 16.96 -2.59 12.78
N MET A 71 16.89 -3.67 11.99
CA MET A 71 17.93 -4.69 11.88
C MET A 71 18.83 -4.51 10.66
N ALA A 72 18.47 -3.62 9.74
CA ALA A 72 19.19 -3.42 8.49
C ALA A 72 20.56 -2.79 8.72
N GLN A 73 21.52 -3.18 7.88
CA GLN A 73 22.80 -2.51 7.75
C GLN A 73 22.80 -1.70 6.45
N PHE A 74 23.19 -0.44 6.54
CA PHE A 74 23.18 0.48 5.42
C PHE A 74 24.60 0.84 4.97
N PRO A 75 24.82 1.18 3.69
CA PRO A 75 26.16 1.42 3.15
C PRO A 75 26.82 2.72 3.66
N SER A 76 26.03 3.65 4.21
CA SER A 76 26.55 4.88 4.81
C SER A 76 25.79 5.25 6.08
N LYS A 77 26.42 6.08 6.92
CA LYS A 77 25.80 6.61 8.15
C LYS A 77 24.61 7.53 7.83
N GLU A 78 24.65 8.26 6.73
CA GLU A 78 23.58 9.16 6.30
C GLU A 78 22.33 8.36 5.93
N ILE A 79 22.49 7.32 5.11
CA ILE A 79 21.41 6.43 4.73
C ILE A 79 20.83 5.72 5.96
N ALA A 80 21.69 5.25 6.87
CA ALA A 80 21.24 4.62 8.11
C ALA A 80 20.38 5.57 8.96
N ARG A 81 20.83 6.83 9.13
CA ARG A 81 20.13 7.85 9.91
C ARG A 81 18.78 8.19 9.29
N LEU A 82 18.75 8.53 8.00
CA LEU A 82 17.50 8.94 7.34
C LEU A 82 16.51 7.78 7.19
N SER A 83 16.99 6.56 6.95
CA SER A 83 16.14 5.37 6.94
C SER A 83 15.52 5.11 8.32
N TYR A 84 16.25 5.35 9.40
CA TYR A 84 15.70 5.28 10.74
C TYR A 84 14.72 6.41 11.05
N ASP A 85 15.04 7.64 10.65
CA ASP A 85 14.22 8.83 10.94
C ASP A 85 12.85 8.78 10.24
N TYR A 86 12.77 8.20 9.04
CA TYR A 86 11.52 8.13 8.25
C TYR A 86 10.89 6.74 8.20
N ARG A 87 11.65 5.69 8.43
CA ARG A 87 11.16 4.30 8.53
C ARG A 87 10.29 3.87 7.36
N THR A 88 10.75 4.14 6.15
CA THR A 88 9.98 3.88 4.93
C THR A 88 9.94 2.38 4.58
N LEU A 89 8.75 1.89 4.30
CA LEU A 89 8.46 0.51 3.92
C LEU A 89 7.96 0.46 2.48
N GLY A 90 8.19 -0.66 1.81
CA GLY A 90 7.76 -0.92 0.45
C GLY A 90 6.99 -2.24 0.33
N LEU A 91 5.85 -2.35 1.01
CA LEU A 91 4.96 -3.49 0.84
C LEU A 91 4.14 -3.33 -0.43
N GLY A 92 4.15 -4.35 -1.29
CA GLY A 92 3.41 -4.38 -2.54
C GLY A 92 2.77 -5.74 -2.80
N PHE A 93 2.26 -5.90 -4.01
CA PHE A 93 1.73 -7.16 -4.50
C PHE A 93 2.19 -7.41 -5.94
N ALA A 94 2.07 -8.65 -6.40
CA ALA A 94 2.32 -9.07 -7.76
C ALA A 94 1.22 -10.03 -8.22
N ASN A 95 1.21 -10.33 -9.52
CA ASN A 95 0.34 -11.33 -10.13
C ASN A 95 -1.14 -10.91 -10.24
N ILE A 96 -1.40 -9.59 -10.40
CA ILE A 96 -2.77 -9.13 -10.68
C ILE A 96 -3.26 -9.66 -12.03
N GLY A 97 -2.38 -9.71 -13.04
CA GLY A 97 -2.70 -10.27 -14.36
C GLY A 97 -3.10 -11.74 -14.27
N GLY A 98 -2.32 -12.56 -13.53
CA GLY A 98 -2.66 -13.97 -13.29
C GLY A 98 -3.99 -14.14 -12.55
N LEU A 99 -4.24 -13.32 -11.52
CA LEU A 99 -5.51 -13.32 -10.81
C LEU A 99 -6.70 -13.00 -11.72
N LEU A 100 -6.60 -11.96 -12.56
CA LEU A 100 -7.67 -11.58 -13.50
C LEU A 100 -7.86 -12.64 -14.60
N MET A 101 -6.77 -13.17 -15.18
CA MET A 101 -6.84 -14.22 -16.21
C MET A 101 -7.54 -15.47 -15.69
N THR A 102 -7.20 -15.93 -14.48
CA THR A 102 -7.84 -17.11 -13.89
C THR A 102 -9.32 -16.89 -13.56
N ALA A 103 -9.73 -15.63 -13.40
CA ALA A 103 -11.11 -15.25 -13.21
C ALA A 103 -11.87 -14.98 -14.52
N GLY A 104 -11.19 -15.02 -15.69
CA GLY A 104 -11.79 -14.69 -16.97
C GLY A 104 -12.16 -13.21 -17.13
N ILE A 105 -11.50 -12.33 -16.39
CA ILE A 105 -11.70 -10.88 -16.44
C ILE A 105 -10.63 -10.24 -17.32
N PRO A 106 -11.00 -9.47 -18.36
CA PRO A 106 -10.04 -8.78 -19.19
C PRO A 106 -9.22 -7.78 -18.35
N TYR A 107 -7.91 -7.76 -18.54
CA TYR A 107 -7.01 -6.82 -17.86
C TYR A 107 -7.41 -5.37 -18.13
N ASP A 108 -7.69 -5.01 -19.37
CA ASP A 108 -8.20 -3.70 -19.77
C ASP A 108 -9.74 -3.67 -19.71
N SER A 109 -10.28 -3.70 -18.51
CA SER A 109 -11.71 -3.55 -18.24
C SER A 109 -11.95 -2.69 -17.01
N ASP A 110 -13.13 -2.08 -16.89
CA ASP A 110 -13.50 -1.31 -15.69
C ASP A 110 -13.51 -2.20 -14.46
N GLU A 111 -13.98 -3.44 -14.59
CA GLU A 111 -13.95 -4.44 -13.53
C GLU A 111 -12.53 -4.77 -13.09
N GLY A 112 -11.61 -5.06 -14.02
CA GLY A 112 -10.21 -5.35 -13.72
C GLY A 112 -9.52 -4.17 -13.02
N ARG A 113 -9.72 -2.96 -13.49
CA ARG A 113 -9.22 -1.73 -12.85
C ARG A 113 -9.78 -1.52 -11.45
N ALA A 114 -11.09 -1.76 -11.26
CA ALA A 114 -11.75 -1.64 -9.96
C ALA A 114 -11.21 -2.65 -8.95
N ILE A 115 -10.98 -3.90 -9.37
CA ILE A 115 -10.38 -4.96 -8.53
C ILE A 115 -8.96 -4.58 -8.11
N CYS A 116 -8.10 -4.20 -9.06
CA CYS A 116 -6.74 -3.76 -8.77
C CYS A 116 -6.72 -2.57 -7.81
N GLY A 117 -7.55 -1.56 -8.07
CA GLY A 117 -7.69 -0.38 -7.21
C GLY A 117 -8.18 -0.72 -5.80
N ALA A 118 -9.11 -1.67 -5.65
CA ALA A 118 -9.64 -2.10 -4.36
C ALA A 118 -8.60 -2.88 -3.54
N ILE A 119 -7.83 -3.78 -4.17
CA ILE A 119 -6.73 -4.51 -3.54
C ILE A 119 -5.64 -3.53 -3.08
N ALA A 120 -5.26 -2.59 -3.94
CA ALA A 120 -4.28 -1.55 -3.58
C ALA A 120 -4.77 -0.65 -2.43
N ALA A 121 -6.04 -0.25 -2.46
CA ALA A 121 -6.65 0.54 -1.39
C ALA A 121 -6.69 -0.24 -0.07
N LEU A 122 -7.08 -1.51 -0.09
CA LEU A 122 -7.11 -2.36 1.09
C LEU A 122 -5.71 -2.53 1.68
N MET A 123 -4.72 -2.95 0.86
CA MET A 123 -3.34 -3.14 1.34
C MET A 123 -2.79 -1.86 1.98
N THR A 124 -2.87 -0.74 1.28
CA THR A 124 -2.29 0.52 1.77
C THR A 124 -3.02 1.02 3.02
N GLY A 125 -4.35 0.90 3.05
CA GLY A 125 -5.15 1.26 4.23
C GLY A 125 -4.80 0.42 5.46
N VAL A 126 -4.71 -0.91 5.31
CA VAL A 126 -4.32 -1.83 6.39
C VAL A 126 -2.88 -1.58 6.85
N ALA A 127 -1.96 -1.33 5.92
CA ALA A 127 -0.57 -1.03 6.26
C ALA A 127 -0.43 0.28 7.05
N TYR A 128 -1.13 1.37 6.66
CA TYR A 128 -1.13 2.61 7.44
C TYR A 128 -1.89 2.50 8.77
N LYS A 129 -2.99 1.75 8.82
CA LYS A 129 -3.66 1.40 10.08
C LYS A 129 -2.68 0.70 11.04
N THR A 130 -1.97 -0.32 10.56
CA THR A 130 -0.96 -1.05 11.34
C THR A 130 0.19 -0.13 11.77
N SER A 131 0.66 0.75 10.90
CA SER A 131 1.66 1.76 11.22
C SER A 131 1.20 2.71 12.32
N ALA A 132 -0.07 3.14 12.30
CA ALA A 132 -0.64 3.98 13.36
C ALA A 132 -0.86 3.23 14.68
N GLU A 133 -1.20 1.94 14.64
CA GLU A 133 -1.25 1.07 15.82
C GLU A 133 0.14 0.92 16.46
N MET A 134 1.17 0.64 15.63
CA MET A 134 2.55 0.59 16.11
C MET A 134 3.01 1.92 16.70
N ALA A 135 2.63 3.05 16.09
CA ALA A 135 2.94 4.38 16.63
C ALA A 135 2.33 4.60 18.02
N GLY A 136 1.15 4.06 18.29
CA GLY A 136 0.53 4.11 19.61
C GLY A 136 1.30 3.39 20.72
N HIS A 137 2.13 2.43 20.38
CA HIS A 137 2.97 1.66 21.31
C HIS A 137 4.44 2.09 21.33
N LEU A 138 4.99 2.46 20.18
CA LEU A 138 6.42 2.68 19.98
C LEU A 138 6.76 4.15 19.68
N GLY A 139 5.76 5.02 19.55
CA GLY A 139 5.91 6.38 19.07
C GLY A 139 5.89 6.45 17.53
N ALA A 140 5.52 7.62 17.01
CA ALA A 140 5.60 7.92 15.58
C ALA A 140 7.06 7.92 15.08
N PHE A 141 7.29 7.96 13.77
CA PHE A 141 8.64 8.07 13.24
C PHE A 141 9.30 9.39 13.72
N PRO A 142 10.63 9.43 13.96
CA PRO A 142 11.27 10.55 14.63
C PRO A 142 10.97 11.93 14.05
N ASP A 143 10.85 12.04 12.73
CA ASP A 143 10.59 13.31 12.06
C ASP A 143 9.09 13.60 11.78
N TYR A 144 8.20 12.88 12.47
CA TYR A 144 6.75 12.99 12.25
C TYR A 144 6.19 14.36 12.61
N GLU A 145 6.56 14.92 13.74
CA GLU A 145 5.90 16.11 14.31
C GLU A 145 5.86 17.29 13.32
N ARG A 146 6.99 17.63 12.70
CA ARG A 146 7.05 18.73 11.73
C ARG A 146 6.36 18.42 10.39
N ASN A 147 6.04 17.15 10.12
CA ASN A 147 5.38 16.70 8.91
C ASN A 147 3.93 16.24 9.14
N SER A 148 3.45 16.25 10.37
CA SER A 148 2.19 15.62 10.79
C SER A 148 0.98 16.10 9.97
N GLU A 149 0.81 17.41 9.82
CA GLU A 149 -0.33 17.96 9.07
C GLU A 149 -0.26 17.61 7.58
N HIS A 150 0.94 17.62 6.99
CA HIS A 150 1.15 17.20 5.61
C HIS A 150 0.81 15.73 5.40
N MET A 151 1.24 14.89 6.32
CA MET A 151 0.96 13.46 6.26
C MET A 151 -0.54 13.18 6.45
N LEU A 152 -1.19 13.79 7.44
CA LEU A 152 -2.62 13.65 7.66
C LEU A 152 -3.45 14.12 6.46
N ARG A 153 -3.02 15.19 5.78
CA ARG A 153 -3.63 15.64 4.52
C ARG A 153 -3.56 14.55 3.44
N VAL A 154 -2.40 13.93 3.25
CA VAL A 154 -2.23 12.83 2.31
C VAL A 154 -3.14 11.67 2.66
N MET A 155 -3.22 11.29 3.93
CA MET A 155 -4.10 10.21 4.39
C MET A 155 -5.59 10.52 4.17
N ARG A 156 -6.02 11.78 4.41
CA ARG A 156 -7.39 12.21 4.11
C ARG A 156 -7.70 12.10 2.61
N ASN A 157 -6.76 12.49 1.74
CA ASN A 157 -6.93 12.39 0.29
C ASN A 157 -7.05 10.92 -0.16
N HIS A 158 -6.19 10.04 0.32
CA HIS A 158 -6.29 8.60 0.04
C HIS A 158 -7.61 8.00 0.56
N GLY A 159 -8.02 8.38 1.77
CA GLY A 159 -9.31 7.97 2.31
C GLY A 159 -10.48 8.39 1.43
N ARG A 160 -10.48 9.64 0.90
CA ARG A 160 -11.50 10.09 -0.07
C ARG A 160 -11.52 9.23 -1.32
N ALA A 161 -10.36 8.99 -1.93
CA ALA A 161 -10.24 8.16 -3.12
C ALA A 161 -10.75 6.73 -2.87
N ALA A 162 -10.37 6.12 -1.75
CA ALA A 162 -10.81 4.78 -1.35
C ALA A 162 -12.32 4.69 -1.07
N HIS A 163 -12.97 5.79 -0.68
CA HIS A 163 -14.41 5.87 -0.52
C HIS A 163 -15.17 6.16 -1.82
N GLY A 164 -14.48 6.37 -2.94
CA GLY A 164 -15.10 6.69 -4.23
C GLY A 164 -15.56 8.15 -4.34
N ILE A 165 -15.01 9.06 -3.54
CA ILE A 165 -15.38 10.48 -3.52
C ILE A 165 -14.56 11.21 -4.58
N ALA A 166 -15.24 11.83 -5.55
CA ALA A 166 -14.60 12.44 -6.72
C ALA A 166 -14.05 13.86 -6.51
N ASN A 167 -14.32 14.50 -5.37
CA ASN A 167 -13.97 15.92 -5.15
C ASN A 167 -13.54 16.19 -3.70
N GLY A 168 -13.12 17.43 -3.43
CA GLY A 168 -12.72 17.86 -2.08
C GLY A 168 -11.32 17.40 -1.67
N TYR A 169 -10.45 17.12 -2.64
CA TYR A 169 -9.05 16.81 -2.38
C TYR A 169 -8.26 18.06 -1.98
N GLU A 170 -7.33 17.87 -1.05
CA GLU A 170 -6.59 18.96 -0.43
C GLU A 170 -5.20 19.12 -1.07
N GLY A 171 -4.94 20.29 -1.68
CA GLY A 171 -3.60 20.69 -2.15
C GLY A 171 -3.04 19.86 -3.31
N LEU A 172 -3.88 19.31 -4.15
CA LEU A 172 -3.49 18.59 -5.37
C LEU A 172 -3.67 19.46 -6.60
N SER A 173 -2.74 19.36 -7.56
CA SER A 173 -2.83 20.02 -8.86
C SER A 173 -3.64 19.20 -9.87
N VAL A 174 -3.76 17.88 -9.62
CA VAL A 174 -4.53 16.94 -10.42
C VAL A 174 -5.34 16.07 -9.44
N ASP A 175 -6.64 16.02 -9.61
CA ASP A 175 -7.48 15.17 -8.78
C ASP A 175 -7.27 13.69 -9.15
N PRO A 176 -7.20 12.79 -8.16
CA PRO A 176 -7.07 11.37 -8.41
C PRO A 176 -8.37 10.78 -8.98
N VAL A 177 -8.23 9.69 -9.71
CA VAL A 177 -9.38 8.85 -10.06
C VAL A 177 -9.81 8.08 -8.81
N PRO A 178 -11.04 8.27 -8.30
CA PRO A 178 -11.50 7.57 -7.12
C PRO A 178 -11.79 6.09 -7.43
N LEU A 179 -11.81 5.25 -6.39
CA LEU A 179 -12.15 3.84 -6.52
C LEU A 179 -13.57 3.68 -7.04
N ASP A 180 -13.71 2.96 -8.15
CA ASP A 180 -15.01 2.63 -8.73
C ASP A 180 -15.65 1.43 -8.03
N HIS A 181 -16.48 1.72 -7.03
CA HIS A 181 -17.24 0.71 -6.30
C HIS A 181 -18.39 0.10 -7.09
N ALA A 182 -18.84 0.75 -8.17
CA ALA A 182 -19.94 0.24 -9.00
C ALA A 182 -19.47 -0.93 -9.86
N SER A 183 -18.31 -0.80 -10.48
CA SER A 183 -17.69 -1.84 -11.31
C SER A 183 -17.02 -2.96 -10.49
N LEU A 184 -16.89 -2.79 -9.15
CA LEU A 184 -16.27 -3.81 -8.28
C LEU A 184 -17.28 -4.92 -7.94
N PRO A 185 -17.05 -6.18 -8.39
CA PRO A 185 -17.97 -7.29 -8.13
C PRO A 185 -17.97 -7.73 -6.67
N ASP A 186 -16.82 -7.70 -6.01
CA ASP A 186 -16.67 -8.11 -4.60
C ASP A 186 -17.06 -6.97 -3.65
N LYS A 187 -18.28 -7.05 -3.10
CA LYS A 187 -18.80 -6.05 -2.14
C LYS A 187 -18.12 -6.12 -0.78
N ARG A 188 -17.55 -7.27 -0.40
CA ARG A 188 -16.77 -7.42 0.83
C ARG A 188 -15.44 -6.69 0.71
N LEU A 189 -14.71 -6.91 -0.39
CA LEU A 189 -13.46 -6.20 -0.69
C LEU A 189 -13.69 -4.67 -0.71
N SER A 190 -14.79 -4.22 -1.35
CA SER A 190 -15.22 -2.82 -1.35
C SER A 190 -15.39 -2.25 0.07
N ALA A 191 -16.14 -2.94 0.91
CA ALA A 191 -16.42 -2.52 2.27
C ALA A 191 -15.14 -2.48 3.13
N ARG A 192 -14.31 -3.50 3.02
CA ARG A 192 -13.05 -3.60 3.79
C ARG A 192 -12.03 -2.52 3.40
N ALA A 193 -11.92 -2.19 2.10
CA ALA A 193 -11.07 -1.09 1.65
C ALA A 193 -11.48 0.25 2.28
N LYS A 194 -12.79 0.54 2.32
CA LYS A 194 -13.31 1.75 2.98
C LYS A 194 -12.98 1.76 4.49
N THR A 195 -13.28 0.65 5.17
CA THR A 195 -13.04 0.54 6.62
C THR A 195 -11.56 0.70 6.95
N ALA A 196 -10.67 0.05 6.19
CA ALA A 196 -9.22 0.15 6.42
C ALA A 196 -8.72 1.60 6.36
N TRP A 197 -9.22 2.40 5.41
CA TRP A 197 -8.85 3.81 5.31
C TRP A 197 -9.49 4.69 6.38
N THR A 198 -10.74 4.41 6.76
CA THR A 198 -11.36 5.09 7.91
C THR A 198 -10.52 4.89 9.17
N ASP A 199 -10.18 3.63 9.48
CA ASP A 199 -9.38 3.28 10.64
C ASP A 199 -7.97 3.89 10.58
N ALA A 200 -7.32 3.85 9.40
CA ALA A 200 -5.99 4.41 9.20
C ALA A 200 -5.96 5.92 9.49
N VAL A 201 -6.97 6.66 9.01
CA VAL A 201 -7.07 8.11 9.26
C VAL A 201 -7.37 8.41 10.72
N GLU A 202 -8.30 7.70 11.35
CA GLU A 202 -8.70 7.93 12.75
C GLU A 202 -7.56 7.60 13.72
N LEU A 203 -6.93 6.44 13.54
CA LEU A 203 -5.78 6.04 14.36
C LEU A 203 -4.56 6.95 14.13
N GLY A 204 -4.33 7.36 12.89
CA GLY A 204 -3.25 8.27 12.55
C GLY A 204 -3.41 9.66 13.17
N LYS A 205 -4.64 10.19 13.27
CA LYS A 205 -4.92 11.42 14.00
C LYS A 205 -4.60 11.32 15.49
N LYS A 206 -4.83 10.13 16.06
CA LYS A 206 -4.62 9.89 17.50
C LYS A 206 -3.15 9.62 17.84
N ASN A 207 -2.47 8.81 17.06
CA ASN A 207 -1.18 8.22 17.40
C ASN A 207 -0.02 8.73 16.53
N GLY A 208 -0.31 9.40 15.41
CA GLY A 208 0.64 9.56 14.33
C GLY A 208 0.86 8.23 13.57
N TYR A 209 1.94 8.17 12.80
CA TYR A 209 2.32 6.96 12.05
C TYR A 209 3.75 6.56 12.39
N ARG A 210 3.99 5.25 12.48
CA ARG A 210 5.34 4.70 12.71
C ARG A 210 6.24 4.83 11.48
N ASN A 211 5.65 4.91 10.29
CA ASN A 211 6.31 4.88 8.99
C ASN A 211 5.85 6.04 8.13
N ALA A 212 6.78 6.76 7.51
CA ALA A 212 6.47 7.86 6.59
C ALA A 212 5.88 7.38 5.25
N GLN A 213 6.18 6.13 4.86
CA GLN A 213 5.63 5.45 3.70
C GLN A 213 5.52 3.95 4.01
N VAL A 214 4.50 3.26 3.50
CA VAL A 214 4.27 1.84 3.84
C VAL A 214 4.15 0.94 2.63
N SER A 215 3.69 1.44 1.48
CA SER A 215 3.43 0.62 0.30
C SER A 215 4.06 1.18 -0.98
N VAL A 216 4.46 0.28 -1.85
CA VAL A 216 4.89 0.55 -3.24
C VAL A 216 4.44 -0.62 -4.11
N ILE A 217 4.34 -0.43 -5.42
CA ILE A 217 4.19 -1.56 -6.35
C ILE A 217 5.50 -1.72 -7.09
N ALA A 218 6.37 -2.57 -6.54
CA ALA A 218 7.62 -2.92 -7.18
C ALA A 218 7.37 -3.83 -8.40
N PRO A 219 8.25 -3.83 -9.41
CA PRO A 219 8.11 -4.72 -10.57
C PRO A 219 8.05 -6.20 -10.21
N THR A 220 8.71 -6.63 -9.12
CA THR A 220 8.72 -8.03 -8.64
C THR A 220 9.19 -9.03 -9.69
N GLY A 221 10.19 -8.65 -10.51
CA GLY A 221 10.66 -9.45 -11.66
C GLY A 221 11.23 -10.82 -11.24
N THR A 222 12.49 -10.86 -10.83
CA THR A 222 13.17 -12.11 -10.44
C THR A 222 12.50 -12.81 -9.26
N ILE A 223 12.07 -12.07 -8.24
CA ILE A 223 11.39 -12.65 -7.08
C ILE A 223 10.00 -13.17 -7.45
N GLY A 224 9.33 -12.58 -8.43
CA GLY A 224 8.07 -13.09 -8.97
C GLY A 224 8.21 -14.50 -9.55
N LEU A 225 9.33 -14.80 -10.24
CA LEU A 225 9.62 -16.15 -10.72
C LEU A 225 9.79 -17.16 -9.58
N VAL A 226 10.44 -16.76 -8.48
CA VAL A 226 10.58 -17.62 -7.29
C VAL A 226 9.23 -17.85 -6.60
N MET A 227 8.34 -16.88 -6.64
CA MET A 227 6.99 -16.98 -6.07
C MET A 227 5.98 -17.67 -6.99
N ASP A 228 6.41 -18.17 -8.17
CA ASP A 228 5.54 -18.78 -9.17
C ASP A 228 4.41 -17.84 -9.62
N CYS A 229 4.75 -16.59 -9.88
CA CYS A 229 3.82 -15.61 -10.41
C CYS A 229 3.74 -15.71 -11.93
N ASP A 230 2.52 -15.69 -12.48
CA ASP A 230 2.27 -15.67 -13.93
C ASP A 230 2.58 -14.29 -14.53
N THR A 231 2.35 -13.24 -13.76
CA THR A 231 2.69 -11.85 -14.12
C THR A 231 3.40 -11.15 -12.97
N THR A 232 4.14 -10.08 -13.29
CA THR A 232 4.92 -9.31 -12.31
C THR A 232 4.24 -7.99 -11.97
N GLY A 233 4.50 -7.44 -10.77
CA GLY A 233 3.95 -6.15 -10.35
C GLY A 233 2.44 -6.03 -10.64
N ILE A 234 2.10 -5.01 -11.39
CA ILE A 234 0.72 -4.72 -11.86
C ILE A 234 0.53 -4.99 -13.36
N GLU A 235 1.33 -5.86 -13.92
CA GLU A 235 1.26 -6.28 -15.31
C GLU A 235 0.21 -7.38 -15.54
#